data_65355f900e064c52da189dc237f2b24d
#
_entry.id   65355f900e064c52da189dc237f2b24d
#
_cell.length_a   1.000
_cell.length_b   1.000
_cell.length_c   1.000
_cell.angle_alpha   90.00
_cell.angle_beta   90.00
_cell.angle_gamma   90.00
#
_symmetry.space_group_name_H-M   'P 1'
#
loop_
_entity.id
_entity.type
_entity.pdbx_description
1 polymer ?
#
loop_
_entity_poly.entity_id
_entity_poly.type
_entity_poly.pdbx_seq_one_letter_code
_entity_poly.pdbx_strand_id
1 'polypeptide(L)'
;MSNPSTWLKFGLFSVGLGQSFAFVLVPPLARDLGLSVIETSTIFSISAVAWAITSASWGRASDKYGRRNIAVIGLIGYSVSIIALITPLFLVEQKILDLVYLLPLLILGRLINGLIGSATRPAAFGYMADISERSKRTKKFARLESSFLIGTIMGPMIGGFLFLYSKSLPFYMFAFCGFVAAVGIFISFPKNIILKKNTDNVISNISYLDKAVWPFLFIAALSSLCQASLLQSIGFFITDIFSAEKDLPLVISLTFVVLSISTVVSQYIFTDLKPIANNKLLIYGTFLITISYIMAALSSSIALFYLAMMINGFGGGMFRPANASSLSLAQTPDNQGKAAGYLGSVMPIGLSLIHISEPTRRS
;
A
#
# COMPACT_ATOMS: atom_id res chain seq x y z
N MET A 1 -8.62 -23.81 15.33
CA MET A 1 -7.54 -22.78 15.27
C MET A 1 -7.73 -21.93 14.02
N SER A 2 -7.78 -20.62 14.14
CA SER A 2 -7.96 -19.71 13.01
C SER A 2 -6.76 -19.80 12.06
N ASN A 3 -7.02 -19.79 10.75
CA ASN A 3 -5.99 -19.94 9.71
C ASN A 3 -5.05 -18.72 9.71
N PRO A 4 -3.70 -18.89 9.80
CA PRO A 4 -2.74 -17.78 9.75
C PRO A 4 -2.93 -16.83 8.58
N SER A 5 -3.35 -17.35 7.42
CA SER A 5 -3.61 -16.53 6.22
C SER A 5 -4.78 -15.54 6.41
N THR A 6 -5.72 -15.85 7.29
CA THR A 6 -6.84 -14.95 7.62
C THR A 6 -6.36 -13.75 8.41
N TRP A 7 -5.48 -13.97 9.38
CA TRP A 7 -4.89 -12.90 10.17
C TRP A 7 -3.94 -12.02 9.37
N LEU A 8 -3.19 -12.59 8.42
CA LEU A 8 -2.38 -11.77 7.50
C LEU A 8 -3.24 -10.88 6.59
N LYS A 9 -4.36 -11.41 6.07
CA LYS A 9 -5.32 -10.61 5.30
C LYS A 9 -5.94 -9.51 6.15
N PHE A 10 -6.34 -9.82 7.37
CA PHE A 10 -6.88 -8.84 8.31
C PHE A 10 -5.83 -7.78 8.69
N GLY A 11 -4.56 -8.17 8.87
CA GLY A 11 -3.46 -7.25 9.11
C GLY A 11 -3.26 -6.28 7.94
N LEU A 12 -3.23 -6.77 6.70
CA LEU A 12 -3.11 -5.90 5.52
C LEU A 12 -4.35 -5.02 5.32
N PHE A 13 -5.54 -5.52 5.60
CA PHE A 13 -6.77 -4.73 5.64
C PHE A 13 -6.66 -3.60 6.66
N SER A 14 -6.20 -3.88 7.87
CA SER A 14 -6.00 -2.87 8.93
C SER A 14 -4.99 -1.80 8.53
N VAL A 15 -3.88 -2.21 7.88
CA VAL A 15 -2.89 -1.27 7.33
C VAL A 15 -3.52 -0.40 6.25
N GLY A 16 -4.34 -0.98 5.36
CA GLY A 16 -5.09 -0.24 4.35
C GLY A 16 -6.02 0.81 4.96
N LEU A 17 -6.81 0.43 5.99
CA LEU A 17 -7.71 1.33 6.72
C LEU A 17 -6.99 2.57 7.24
N GLY A 18 -5.99 2.37 8.08
CA GLY A 18 -5.33 3.49 8.75
C GLY A 18 -4.43 4.29 7.83
N GLN A 19 -3.80 3.66 6.84
CA GLN A 19 -2.94 4.36 5.90
C GLN A 19 -3.75 5.31 5.01
N SER A 20 -4.84 4.85 4.41
CA SER A 20 -5.69 5.68 3.56
C SER A 20 -6.36 6.81 4.35
N PHE A 21 -6.86 6.50 5.54
CA PHE A 21 -7.46 7.50 6.41
C PHE A 21 -6.46 8.57 6.84
N ALA A 22 -5.23 8.18 7.20
CA ALA A 22 -4.17 9.12 7.56
C ALA A 22 -3.80 10.03 6.38
N PHE A 23 -3.72 9.52 5.15
CA PHE A 23 -3.46 10.32 3.96
C PHE A 23 -4.55 11.36 3.67
N VAL A 24 -5.81 11.04 3.97
CA VAL A 24 -6.94 11.93 3.72
C VAL A 24 -7.07 12.99 4.82
N LEU A 25 -6.88 12.60 6.08
CA LEU A 25 -7.27 13.46 7.20
C LEU A 25 -6.12 14.22 7.88
N VAL A 26 -4.92 13.64 7.92
CA VAL A 26 -3.79 14.31 8.59
C VAL A 26 -3.40 15.63 7.92
N PRO A 27 -3.37 15.75 6.57
CA PRO A 27 -3.04 17.03 5.93
C PRO A 27 -3.96 18.19 6.32
N PRO A 28 -5.29 18.07 6.25
CA PRO A 28 -6.16 19.17 6.69
C PRO A 28 -6.01 19.49 8.19
N LEU A 29 -5.95 18.47 9.05
CA LEU A 29 -5.78 18.70 10.50
C LEU A 29 -4.46 19.43 10.83
N ALA A 30 -3.38 19.05 10.15
CA ALA A 30 -2.07 19.70 10.35
C ALA A 30 -2.08 21.14 9.83
N ARG A 31 -2.79 21.41 8.72
CA ARG A 31 -2.97 22.78 8.20
C ARG A 31 -3.81 23.66 9.10
N ASP A 32 -4.88 23.13 9.70
CA ASP A 32 -5.70 23.84 10.68
C ASP A 32 -4.88 24.30 11.90
N LEU A 33 -3.82 23.54 12.21
CA LEU A 33 -2.86 23.88 13.28
C LEU A 33 -1.70 24.76 12.79
N GLY A 34 -1.65 25.17 11.52
CA GLY A 34 -0.69 26.14 10.99
C GLY A 34 0.48 25.54 10.18
N LEU A 35 0.51 24.22 9.90
CA LEU A 35 1.51 23.63 9.01
C LEU A 35 1.21 23.98 7.55
N SER A 36 2.27 24.26 6.80
CA SER A 36 2.20 24.47 5.34
C SER A 36 1.94 23.16 4.57
N VAL A 37 1.53 23.28 3.32
CA VAL A 37 1.36 22.12 2.41
C VAL A 37 2.68 21.36 2.23
N ILE A 38 3.81 22.07 2.14
CA ILE A 38 5.14 21.47 1.98
C ILE A 38 5.52 20.65 3.21
N GLU A 39 5.33 21.18 4.41
CA GLU A 39 5.60 20.46 5.66
C GLU A 39 4.76 19.21 5.78
N THR A 40 3.47 19.29 5.46
CA THR A 40 2.56 18.15 5.51
C THR A 40 2.92 17.07 4.49
N SER A 41 3.28 17.46 3.28
CA SER A 41 3.77 16.53 2.24
C SER A 41 5.08 15.86 2.63
N THR A 42 5.98 16.59 3.29
CA THR A 42 7.27 16.09 3.78
C THR A 42 7.11 14.96 4.79
N ILE A 43 6.10 15.02 5.68
CA ILE A 43 5.79 13.96 6.65
C ILE A 43 5.58 12.61 5.96
N PHE A 44 4.83 12.59 4.87
CA PHE A 44 4.52 11.36 4.13
C PHE A 44 5.68 10.93 3.22
N SER A 45 6.36 11.87 2.58
CA SER A 45 7.50 11.61 1.69
C SER A 45 8.67 10.96 2.41
N ILE A 46 9.05 11.46 3.58
CA ILE A 46 10.13 10.87 4.40
C ILE A 46 9.78 9.43 4.78
N SER A 47 8.52 9.19 5.17
CA SER A 47 8.06 7.83 5.47
C SER A 47 8.11 6.90 4.25
N ALA A 48 7.77 7.40 3.06
CA ALA A 48 7.83 6.62 1.83
C ALA A 48 9.27 6.25 1.44
N VAL A 49 10.21 7.18 1.58
CA VAL A 49 11.65 6.91 1.38
C VAL A 49 12.15 5.87 2.38
N ALA A 50 11.82 6.03 3.67
CA ALA A 50 12.19 5.05 4.70
C ALA A 50 11.63 3.66 4.38
N TRP A 51 10.38 3.57 3.93
CA TRP A 51 9.74 2.33 3.50
C TRP A 51 10.50 1.69 2.32
N ALA A 52 10.85 2.47 1.31
CA ALA A 52 11.60 1.98 0.15
C ALA A 52 12.95 1.37 0.54
N ILE A 53 13.69 2.04 1.42
CA ILE A 53 15.01 1.61 1.88
C ILE A 53 14.93 0.33 2.73
N THR A 54 13.95 0.24 3.62
CA THR A 54 13.91 -0.85 4.63
C THR A 54 13.17 -2.09 4.18
N SER A 55 12.25 -2.00 3.21
CA SER A 55 11.40 -3.12 2.76
C SER A 55 12.20 -4.34 2.33
N ALA A 56 13.28 -4.15 1.56
CA ALA A 56 14.16 -5.25 1.14
C ALA A 56 14.90 -5.90 2.31
N SER A 57 15.32 -5.10 3.30
CA SER A 57 15.99 -5.60 4.50
C SER A 57 15.02 -6.42 5.37
N TRP A 58 13.77 -5.98 5.50
CA TRP A 58 12.73 -6.74 6.16
C TRP A 58 12.37 -8.03 5.42
N GLY A 59 12.42 -8.03 4.08
CA GLY A 59 12.29 -9.25 3.28
C GLY A 59 13.33 -10.29 3.66
N ARG A 60 14.61 -9.90 3.68
CA ARG A 60 15.72 -10.76 4.14
C ARG A 60 15.57 -11.20 5.59
N ALA A 61 15.21 -10.27 6.47
CA ALA A 61 14.96 -10.58 7.87
C ALA A 61 13.81 -11.59 8.03
N SER A 62 12.78 -11.49 7.21
CA SER A 62 11.65 -12.42 7.18
C SER A 62 12.05 -13.83 6.73
N ASP A 63 12.98 -13.95 5.78
CA ASP A 63 13.57 -15.23 5.37
C ASP A 63 14.45 -15.84 6.47
N LYS A 64 15.17 -15.00 7.22
CA LYS A 64 16.14 -15.43 8.24
C LYS A 64 15.50 -15.69 9.61
N TYR A 65 14.65 -14.79 10.09
CA TYR A 65 14.10 -14.79 11.45
C TYR A 65 12.65 -15.30 11.52
N GLY A 66 12.08 -15.66 10.36
CA GLY A 66 10.75 -16.23 10.24
C GLY A 66 9.65 -15.21 9.94
N ARG A 67 8.69 -15.63 9.12
CA ARG A 67 7.55 -14.81 8.63
C ARG A 67 6.70 -14.25 9.75
N ARG A 68 6.44 -15.08 10.78
CA ARG A 68 5.63 -14.73 11.93
C ARG A 68 6.15 -13.50 12.66
N ASN A 69 7.42 -13.57 13.09
CA ASN A 69 8.01 -12.52 13.91
C ASN A 69 8.06 -11.19 13.18
N ILE A 70 8.46 -11.21 11.91
CA ILE A 70 8.58 -10.00 11.10
C ILE A 70 7.20 -9.40 10.77
N ALA A 71 6.17 -10.22 10.51
CA ALA A 71 4.80 -9.73 10.31
C ALA A 71 4.25 -9.07 11.58
N VAL A 72 4.50 -9.67 12.75
CA VAL A 72 4.08 -9.12 14.06
C VAL A 72 4.78 -7.79 14.34
N ILE A 73 6.11 -7.73 14.16
CA ILE A 73 6.88 -6.49 14.32
C ILE A 73 6.35 -5.38 13.41
N GLY A 74 6.08 -5.71 12.15
CA GLY A 74 5.55 -4.74 11.20
C GLY A 74 4.17 -4.18 11.59
N LEU A 75 3.25 -5.04 12.05
CA LEU A 75 1.91 -4.62 12.49
C LEU A 75 1.94 -3.83 13.80
N ILE A 76 2.82 -4.19 14.73
CA ILE A 76 3.04 -3.39 15.95
C ILE A 76 3.62 -2.01 15.57
N GLY A 77 4.63 -1.98 14.69
CA GLY A 77 5.20 -0.72 14.20
C GLY A 77 4.16 0.15 13.50
N TYR A 78 3.27 -0.43 12.69
CA TYR A 78 2.14 0.28 12.11
C TYR A 78 1.21 0.86 13.19
N SER A 79 0.79 0.05 14.18
CA SER A 79 -0.12 0.48 15.24
C SER A 79 0.48 1.62 16.07
N VAL A 80 1.75 1.49 16.47
CA VAL A 80 2.48 2.55 17.18
C VAL A 80 2.59 3.82 16.34
N SER A 81 2.87 3.68 15.03
CA SER A 81 2.96 4.82 14.11
C SER A 81 1.65 5.61 14.03
N ILE A 82 0.50 4.91 13.93
CA ILE A 82 -0.81 5.57 13.86
C ILE A 82 -1.10 6.35 15.15
N ILE A 83 -0.80 5.77 16.32
CA ILE A 83 -0.94 6.46 17.61
C ILE A 83 0.02 7.65 17.71
N ALA A 84 1.29 7.46 17.34
CA ALA A 84 2.30 8.51 17.36
C ALA A 84 1.98 9.67 16.39
N LEU A 85 1.20 9.41 15.35
CA LEU A 85 0.78 10.41 14.38
C LEU A 85 -0.35 11.31 14.94
N ILE A 86 -1.34 10.72 15.63
CA ILE A 86 -2.48 11.51 16.13
C ILE A 86 -2.15 12.23 17.44
N THR A 87 -1.30 11.65 18.28
CA THR A 87 -1.01 12.19 19.62
C THR A 87 -0.49 13.63 19.60
N PRO A 88 0.51 13.99 18.77
CA PRO A 88 1.01 15.38 18.70
C PRO A 88 -0.06 16.37 18.24
N LEU A 89 -0.87 16.00 17.23
CA LEU A 89 -1.97 16.84 16.74
C LEU A 89 -2.96 17.19 17.87
N PHE A 90 -3.29 16.19 18.68
CA PHE A 90 -4.24 16.36 19.78
C PHE A 90 -3.63 17.19 20.93
N LEU A 91 -2.35 16.97 21.26
CA LEU A 91 -1.67 17.73 22.33
C LEU A 91 -1.49 19.20 21.97
N VAL A 92 -1.22 19.51 20.71
CA VAL A 92 -1.14 20.90 20.23
C VAL A 92 -2.53 21.55 20.20
N GLU A 93 -3.56 20.84 19.76
CA GLU A 93 -4.94 21.33 19.77
C GLU A 93 -5.39 21.71 21.21
N GLN A 94 -5.00 20.91 22.20
CA GLN A 94 -5.26 21.19 23.62
C GLN A 94 -4.31 22.19 24.28
N LYS A 95 -3.36 22.77 23.54
CA LYS A 95 -2.34 23.70 24.05
C LYS A 95 -1.42 23.10 25.13
N ILE A 96 -1.27 21.79 25.17
CA ILE A 96 -0.34 21.08 26.06
C ILE A 96 1.07 21.05 25.45
N LEU A 97 1.16 21.04 24.12
CA LEU A 97 2.39 20.98 23.36
C LEU A 97 2.50 22.20 22.44
N ASP A 98 3.68 22.82 22.38
CA ASP A 98 3.94 23.93 21.49
C ASP A 98 3.97 23.49 20.02
N LEU A 99 3.48 24.36 19.13
CA LEU A 99 3.40 24.10 17.68
C LEU A 99 4.77 23.75 17.05
N VAL A 100 5.85 24.28 17.58
CA VAL A 100 7.22 24.04 17.11
C VAL A 100 7.57 22.54 17.11
N TYR A 101 7.03 21.77 18.05
CA TYR A 101 7.28 20.32 18.15
C TYR A 101 6.37 19.48 17.25
N LEU A 102 5.32 20.07 16.66
CA LEU A 102 4.33 19.31 15.89
C LEU A 102 4.96 18.60 14.69
N LEU A 103 5.62 19.35 13.80
CA LEU A 103 6.23 18.79 12.60
C LEU A 103 7.28 17.70 12.89
N PRO A 104 8.26 17.89 13.78
CA PRO A 104 9.21 16.84 14.12
C PRO A 104 8.55 15.56 14.66
N LEU A 105 7.53 15.69 15.51
CA LEU A 105 6.85 14.52 16.08
C LEU A 105 5.99 13.78 15.06
N LEU A 106 5.33 14.50 14.14
CA LEU A 106 4.60 13.87 13.03
C LEU A 106 5.55 13.12 12.10
N ILE A 107 6.72 13.69 11.78
CA ILE A 107 7.76 13.02 11.00
C ILE A 107 8.24 11.76 11.73
N LEU A 108 8.55 11.83 13.02
CA LEU A 108 8.98 10.67 13.81
C LEU A 108 7.90 9.58 13.84
N GLY A 109 6.64 9.95 14.07
CA GLY A 109 5.52 9.02 14.04
C GLY A 109 5.40 8.29 12.69
N ARG A 110 5.55 9.02 11.58
CA ARG A 110 5.51 8.44 10.23
C ARG A 110 6.77 7.65 9.87
N LEU A 111 7.93 8.04 10.38
CA LEU A 111 9.17 7.27 10.22
C LEU A 111 9.06 5.87 10.83
N ILE A 112 8.39 5.71 11.97
CA ILE A 112 8.09 4.40 12.55
C ILE A 112 7.36 3.50 11.55
N ASN A 113 6.37 4.05 10.82
CA ASN A 113 5.68 3.30 9.76
C ASN A 113 6.61 2.93 8.61
N GLY A 114 7.41 3.87 8.13
CA GLY A 114 8.37 3.62 7.05
C GLY A 114 9.42 2.60 7.44
N LEU A 115 10.03 2.73 8.63
CA LEU A 115 11.12 1.89 9.09
C LEU A 115 10.64 0.50 9.54
N ILE A 116 9.54 0.42 10.29
CA ILE A 116 9.09 -0.83 10.95
C ILE A 116 7.82 -1.37 10.28
N GLY A 117 6.82 -0.53 10.01
CA GLY A 117 5.55 -0.95 9.38
C GLY A 117 5.75 -1.59 8.01
N SER A 118 6.80 -1.19 7.28
CA SER A 118 7.22 -1.77 6.00
C SER A 118 7.52 -3.27 6.05
N ALA A 119 7.75 -3.84 7.24
CA ALA A 119 8.01 -5.27 7.45
C ALA A 119 6.79 -6.17 7.18
N THR A 120 5.59 -5.67 7.36
CA THR A 120 4.34 -6.45 7.27
C THR A 120 4.17 -7.09 5.89
N ARG A 121 4.37 -6.31 4.85
CA ARG A 121 4.07 -6.72 3.47
C ARG A 121 5.03 -7.81 2.95
N PRO A 122 6.36 -7.66 3.02
CA PRO A 122 7.30 -8.72 2.64
C PRO A 122 7.07 -10.03 3.38
N ALA A 123 6.78 -9.96 4.69
CA ALA A 123 6.52 -11.15 5.51
C ALA A 123 5.22 -11.85 5.10
N ALA A 124 4.14 -11.10 4.82
CA ALA A 124 2.86 -11.65 4.40
C ALA A 124 2.94 -12.32 3.02
N PHE A 125 3.58 -11.66 2.04
CA PHE A 125 3.76 -12.23 0.70
C PHE A 125 4.72 -13.42 0.71
N GLY A 126 5.82 -13.34 1.47
CA GLY A 126 6.74 -14.45 1.68
C GLY A 126 6.02 -15.67 2.25
N TYR A 127 5.23 -15.51 3.31
CA TYR A 127 4.44 -16.60 3.88
C TYR A 127 3.46 -17.23 2.88
N MET A 128 2.74 -16.39 2.12
CA MET A 128 1.83 -16.91 1.10
C MET A 128 2.57 -17.65 -0.02
N ALA A 129 3.77 -17.20 -0.38
CA ALA A 129 4.61 -17.92 -1.33
C ALA A 129 5.03 -19.31 -0.80
N ASP A 130 5.41 -19.36 0.49
CA ASP A 130 5.88 -20.58 1.15
C ASP A 130 4.80 -21.67 1.24
N ILE A 131 3.54 -21.28 1.53
CA ILE A 131 2.41 -22.23 1.69
C ILE A 131 1.60 -22.48 0.41
N SER A 132 1.98 -21.83 -0.70
CA SER A 132 1.20 -21.91 -1.95
C SER A 132 1.87 -22.81 -2.96
N GLU A 133 1.09 -23.71 -3.56
CA GLU A 133 1.48 -24.34 -4.82
C GLU A 133 1.76 -23.26 -5.88
N ARG A 134 2.74 -23.48 -6.73
CA ARG A 134 3.13 -22.52 -7.77
C ARG A 134 1.94 -22.07 -8.64
N SER A 135 1.07 -23.00 -9.00
CA SER A 135 -0.15 -22.77 -9.79
C SER A 135 -1.18 -21.85 -9.11
N LYS A 136 -1.22 -21.83 -7.77
CA LYS A 136 -2.21 -21.07 -6.97
C LYS A 136 -1.64 -19.75 -6.38
N ARG A 137 -0.37 -19.45 -6.66
CA ARG A 137 0.35 -18.33 -6.03
C ARG A 137 -0.27 -16.98 -6.38
N THR A 138 -0.60 -16.75 -7.66
CA THR A 138 -1.25 -15.51 -8.11
C THR A 138 -2.57 -15.27 -7.39
N LYS A 139 -3.40 -16.31 -7.23
CA LYS A 139 -4.66 -16.23 -6.48
C LYS A 139 -4.44 -15.84 -5.00
N LYS A 140 -3.44 -16.43 -4.37
CA LYS A 140 -3.10 -16.11 -2.96
C LYS A 140 -2.60 -14.68 -2.80
N PHE A 141 -1.78 -14.21 -3.73
CA PHE A 141 -1.28 -12.84 -3.74
C PHE A 141 -2.39 -11.83 -4.03
N ALA A 142 -3.26 -12.13 -5.00
CA ALA A 142 -4.44 -11.31 -5.28
C ALA A 142 -5.33 -11.13 -4.04
N ARG A 143 -5.55 -12.18 -3.26
CA ARG A 143 -6.34 -12.11 -2.03
C ARG A 143 -5.71 -11.25 -0.94
N LEU A 144 -4.36 -11.20 -0.84
CA LEU A 144 -3.67 -10.28 0.06
C LEU A 144 -3.83 -8.83 -0.42
N GLU A 145 -3.62 -8.59 -1.72
CA GLU A 145 -3.79 -7.26 -2.32
C GLU A 145 -5.23 -6.77 -2.18
N SER A 146 -6.22 -7.62 -2.48
CA SER A 146 -7.64 -7.26 -2.31
C SER A 146 -7.96 -6.87 -0.87
N SER A 147 -7.41 -7.57 0.11
CA SER A 147 -7.63 -7.23 1.53
C SER A 147 -7.10 -5.83 1.87
N PHE A 148 -5.90 -5.50 1.39
CA PHE A 148 -5.33 -4.16 1.56
C PHE A 148 -6.18 -3.09 0.85
N LEU A 149 -6.58 -3.34 -0.41
CA LEU A 149 -7.40 -2.39 -1.20
C LEU A 149 -8.77 -2.15 -0.58
N ILE A 150 -9.45 -3.20 -0.09
CA ILE A 150 -10.73 -3.05 0.62
C ILE A 150 -10.53 -2.18 1.85
N GLY A 151 -9.45 -2.39 2.62
CA GLY A 151 -9.10 -1.52 3.73
C GLY A 151 -8.90 -0.06 3.29
N THR A 152 -8.23 0.16 2.18
CA THR A 152 -7.98 1.51 1.63
C THR A 152 -9.27 2.24 1.26
N ILE A 153 -10.27 1.52 0.73
CA ILE A 153 -11.58 2.09 0.41
C ILE A 153 -12.38 2.38 1.69
N MET A 154 -12.38 1.42 2.62
CA MET A 154 -13.18 1.50 3.83
C MET A 154 -12.58 2.46 4.88
N GLY A 155 -11.29 2.74 4.80
CA GLY A 155 -10.60 3.61 5.75
C GLY A 155 -11.23 5.00 5.89
N PRO A 156 -11.32 5.79 4.83
CA PRO A 156 -11.97 7.10 4.87
C PRO A 156 -13.46 7.02 5.25
N MET A 157 -14.17 6.00 4.78
CA MET A 157 -15.60 5.81 5.07
C MET A 157 -15.85 5.51 6.56
N ILE A 158 -15.19 4.48 7.10
CA ILE A 158 -15.34 4.11 8.53
C ILE A 158 -14.71 5.19 9.40
N GLY A 159 -13.54 5.69 9.01
CA GLY A 159 -12.84 6.73 9.74
C GLY A 159 -13.61 8.04 9.79
N GLY A 160 -14.23 8.46 8.68
CA GLY A 160 -15.10 9.64 8.63
C GLY A 160 -16.33 9.50 9.56
N PHE A 161 -16.96 8.31 9.59
CA PHE A 161 -18.04 8.05 10.52
C PHE A 161 -17.59 8.12 12.00
N LEU A 162 -16.46 7.49 12.33
CA LEU A 162 -15.92 7.53 13.69
C LEU A 162 -15.47 8.93 14.10
N PHE A 163 -15.01 9.73 13.13
CA PHE A 163 -14.58 11.11 13.35
C PHE A 163 -15.70 12.02 13.86
N LEU A 164 -16.97 11.70 13.54
CA LEU A 164 -18.14 12.42 14.08
C LEU A 164 -18.23 12.34 15.60
N TYR A 165 -17.71 11.26 16.20
CA TYR A 165 -17.71 11.09 17.66
C TYR A 165 -16.47 11.70 18.32
N SER A 166 -15.29 11.53 17.70
CA SER A 166 -14.04 12.12 18.17
C SER A 166 -13.00 12.12 17.05
N LYS A 167 -12.22 13.20 16.95
CA LYS A 167 -11.13 13.33 15.96
C LYS A 167 -10.06 12.23 16.10
N SER A 168 -9.82 11.74 17.31
CA SER A 168 -8.80 10.73 17.60
C SER A 168 -9.30 9.29 17.49
N LEU A 169 -10.61 9.06 17.65
CA LEU A 169 -11.22 7.74 17.72
C LEU A 169 -10.86 6.81 16.54
N PRO A 170 -10.95 7.26 15.26
CA PRO A 170 -10.61 6.39 14.12
C PRO A 170 -9.16 5.93 14.15
N PHE A 171 -8.24 6.78 14.57
CA PHE A 171 -6.82 6.42 14.65
C PHE A 171 -6.57 5.33 15.70
N TYR A 172 -7.15 5.47 16.89
CA TYR A 172 -7.04 4.45 17.94
C TYR A 172 -7.68 3.13 17.52
N MET A 173 -8.87 3.18 16.88
CA MET A 173 -9.54 1.98 16.37
C MET A 173 -8.71 1.27 15.30
N PHE A 174 -8.12 1.98 14.34
CA PHE A 174 -7.29 1.38 13.30
C PHE A 174 -5.95 0.86 13.85
N ALA A 175 -5.35 1.54 14.81
CA ALA A 175 -4.19 1.03 15.53
C ALA A 175 -4.53 -0.25 16.31
N PHE A 176 -5.68 -0.29 16.97
CA PHE A 176 -6.19 -1.46 17.68
C PHE A 176 -6.43 -2.64 16.73
N CYS A 177 -7.03 -2.42 15.56
CA CYS A 177 -7.19 -3.46 14.53
C CYS A 177 -5.83 -4.04 14.10
N GLY A 178 -4.82 -3.21 13.89
CA GLY A 178 -3.45 -3.64 13.59
C GLY A 178 -2.84 -4.47 14.72
N PHE A 179 -3.02 -4.04 15.96
CA PHE A 179 -2.54 -4.76 17.14
C PHE A 179 -3.25 -6.12 17.30
N VAL A 180 -4.58 -6.17 17.13
CA VAL A 180 -5.35 -7.43 17.15
C VAL A 180 -4.87 -8.39 16.07
N ALA A 181 -4.58 -7.88 14.86
CA ALA A 181 -4.00 -8.67 13.79
C ALA A 181 -2.62 -9.23 14.17
N ALA A 182 -1.76 -8.43 14.82
CA ALA A 182 -0.45 -8.87 15.29
C ALA A 182 -0.58 -10.00 16.32
N VAL A 183 -1.46 -9.86 17.29
CA VAL A 183 -1.76 -10.89 18.31
C VAL A 183 -2.33 -12.15 17.63
N GLY A 184 -3.28 -11.98 16.70
CA GLY A 184 -3.86 -13.09 15.94
C GLY A 184 -2.80 -13.87 15.15
N ILE A 185 -1.86 -13.20 14.49
CA ILE A 185 -0.72 -13.83 13.82
C ILE A 185 0.15 -14.54 14.84
N PHE A 186 0.48 -13.87 15.96
CA PHE A 186 1.34 -14.44 16.98
C PHE A 186 0.80 -15.75 17.55
N ILE A 187 -0.50 -15.87 17.75
CA ILE A 187 -1.15 -17.07 18.31
C ILE A 187 -1.37 -18.14 17.25
N SER A 188 -1.73 -17.76 16.02
CA SER A 188 -2.20 -18.69 14.98
C SER A 188 -1.09 -19.33 14.17
N PHE A 189 0.10 -18.70 14.11
CA PHE A 189 1.21 -19.26 13.36
C PHE A 189 1.82 -20.45 14.11
N PRO A 190 2.05 -21.58 13.44
CA PRO A 190 2.77 -22.70 14.03
C PRO A 190 4.18 -22.26 14.41
N LYS A 191 4.62 -22.63 15.63
CA LYS A 191 5.94 -22.28 16.17
C LYS A 191 7.11 -22.78 15.30
N ASN A 192 6.89 -23.80 14.46
CA ASN A 192 7.92 -24.60 13.76
C ASN A 192 7.77 -24.60 12.24
N ILE A 193 7.32 -23.49 11.60
CA ILE A 193 7.66 -23.35 10.19
C ILE A 193 9.11 -22.81 10.12
N ILE A 194 10.04 -23.63 10.57
CA ILE A 194 11.40 -23.60 10.04
C ILE A 194 11.23 -24.17 8.64
N LEU A 195 11.20 -23.30 7.62
CA LEU A 195 11.43 -23.74 6.26
C LEU A 195 12.60 -24.70 6.31
N LYS A 196 12.46 -25.92 5.78
CA LYS A 196 13.57 -26.85 5.58
C LYS A 196 14.60 -26.07 4.78
N LYS A 197 15.49 -25.42 5.50
CA LYS A 197 16.65 -24.80 4.91
C LYS A 197 17.49 -26.00 4.46
N ASN A 198 17.51 -26.24 3.17
CA ASN A 198 18.53 -27.10 2.60
C ASN A 198 19.84 -26.43 2.93
N THR A 199 20.52 -26.94 3.96
CA THR A 199 21.78 -26.44 4.50
C THR A 199 22.92 -26.47 3.47
N ASP A 200 22.70 -27.08 2.33
CA ASP A 200 23.71 -27.29 1.28
C ASP A 200 23.62 -26.33 0.09
N ASN A 201 22.63 -25.44 0.04
CA ASN A 201 22.55 -24.45 -1.02
C ASN A 201 23.20 -23.13 -0.56
N VAL A 202 24.32 -22.80 -1.21
CA VAL A 202 24.89 -21.46 -1.28
C VAL A 202 23.73 -20.46 -1.31
N ILE A 203 23.62 -19.59 -0.30
CA ILE A 203 22.63 -18.52 -0.25
C ILE A 203 22.81 -17.72 -1.55
N SER A 204 22.03 -18.01 -2.57
CA SER A 204 22.08 -17.28 -3.83
C SER A 204 21.64 -15.86 -3.53
N ASN A 205 22.61 -14.97 -3.51
CA ASN A 205 22.40 -13.59 -3.10
C ASN A 205 21.76 -12.83 -4.28
N ILE A 206 20.41 -12.94 -4.42
CA ILE A 206 19.72 -12.19 -5.49
C ILE A 206 20.00 -10.70 -5.37
N SER A 207 20.18 -10.03 -6.50
CA SER A 207 20.38 -8.59 -6.63
C SER A 207 19.19 -7.94 -7.32
N TYR A 208 19.03 -6.62 -7.15
CA TYR A 208 18.04 -5.83 -7.91
C TYR A 208 18.27 -5.91 -9.43
N LEU A 209 19.51 -6.09 -9.86
CA LEU A 209 19.92 -6.12 -11.27
C LEU A 209 19.93 -7.53 -11.89
N ASP A 210 19.59 -8.57 -11.13
CA ASP A 210 19.53 -9.93 -11.66
C ASP A 210 18.50 -10.02 -12.79
N LYS A 211 18.85 -10.71 -13.88
CA LYS A 211 17.99 -10.88 -15.06
C LYS A 211 16.63 -11.49 -14.73
N ALA A 212 16.55 -12.29 -13.67
CA ALA A 212 15.31 -12.89 -13.17
C ALA A 212 14.49 -11.95 -12.27
N VAL A 213 15.00 -10.77 -11.90
CA VAL A 213 14.41 -9.85 -10.93
C VAL A 213 14.10 -8.50 -11.55
N TRP A 214 15.07 -7.87 -12.16
CA TRP A 214 14.98 -6.48 -12.59
C TRP A 214 13.79 -6.16 -13.51
N PRO A 215 13.35 -7.04 -14.46
CA PRO A 215 12.24 -6.69 -15.35
C PRO A 215 10.94 -6.47 -14.58
N PHE A 216 10.69 -7.33 -13.58
CA PHE A 216 9.48 -7.21 -12.73
C PHE A 216 9.53 -5.99 -11.84
N LEU A 217 10.70 -5.61 -11.35
CA LEU A 217 10.89 -4.41 -10.55
C LEU A 217 10.76 -3.14 -11.39
N PHE A 218 11.31 -3.14 -12.59
CA PHE A 218 11.22 -1.99 -13.51
C PHE A 218 9.77 -1.71 -13.90
N ILE A 219 9.02 -2.74 -14.30
CA ILE A 219 7.60 -2.61 -14.65
C ILE A 219 6.79 -2.17 -13.41
N ALA A 220 7.10 -2.69 -12.23
CA ALA A 220 6.45 -2.27 -10.99
C ALA A 220 6.75 -0.81 -10.65
N ALA A 221 8.01 -0.35 -10.81
CA ALA A 221 8.42 1.04 -10.61
C ALA A 221 7.67 1.98 -11.54
N LEU A 222 7.66 1.65 -12.82
CA LEU A 222 6.97 2.45 -13.84
C LEU A 222 5.46 2.52 -13.57
N SER A 223 4.83 1.38 -13.27
CA SER A 223 3.41 1.31 -12.90
C SER A 223 3.11 2.12 -11.62
N SER A 224 3.99 2.07 -10.63
CA SER A 224 3.85 2.83 -9.39
C SER A 224 4.00 4.34 -9.63
N LEU A 225 4.93 4.76 -10.49
CA LEU A 225 5.12 6.16 -10.87
C LEU A 225 3.88 6.70 -11.59
N CYS A 226 3.38 5.98 -12.59
CA CYS A 226 2.15 6.34 -13.29
C CYS A 226 0.94 6.43 -12.35
N GLN A 227 0.80 5.46 -11.45
CA GLN A 227 -0.30 5.45 -10.49
C GLN A 227 -0.20 6.62 -9.49
N ALA A 228 1.00 6.94 -9.02
CA ALA A 228 1.21 8.06 -8.11
C ALA A 228 0.93 9.40 -8.81
N SER A 229 1.38 9.56 -10.05
CA SER A 229 1.06 10.74 -10.87
C SER A 229 -0.46 10.90 -11.06
N LEU A 230 -1.16 9.81 -11.36
CA LEU A 230 -2.63 9.83 -11.47
C LEU A 230 -3.27 10.29 -10.16
N LEU A 231 -2.88 9.68 -9.03
CA LEU A 231 -3.48 9.98 -7.72
C LEU A 231 -3.32 11.45 -7.33
N GLN A 232 -2.21 12.08 -7.71
CA GLN A 232 -1.95 13.49 -7.41
C GLN A 232 -2.61 14.44 -8.39
N SER A 233 -2.64 14.11 -9.68
CA SER A 233 -3.21 15.00 -10.70
C SER A 233 -4.72 14.90 -10.81
N ILE A 234 -5.35 13.83 -10.31
CA ILE A 234 -6.79 13.58 -10.51
C ILE A 234 -7.68 14.70 -9.96
N GLY A 235 -7.34 15.26 -8.79
CA GLY A 235 -8.07 16.38 -8.20
C GLY A 235 -8.00 17.63 -9.06
N PHE A 236 -6.79 18.01 -9.48
CA PHE A 236 -6.58 19.17 -10.35
C PHE A 236 -7.23 18.96 -11.71
N PHE A 237 -7.06 17.81 -12.32
CA PHE A 237 -7.65 17.46 -13.60
C PHE A 237 -9.19 17.58 -13.58
N ILE A 238 -9.84 17.03 -12.55
CA ILE A 238 -11.30 17.12 -12.40
C ILE A 238 -11.73 18.58 -12.21
N THR A 239 -11.01 19.36 -11.39
CA THR A 239 -11.32 20.75 -11.13
C THR A 239 -11.16 21.62 -12.37
N ASP A 240 -10.11 21.39 -13.17
CA ASP A 240 -9.80 22.23 -14.34
C ASP A 240 -10.74 21.91 -15.52
N ILE A 241 -11.05 20.64 -15.76
CA ILE A 241 -11.81 20.20 -16.94
C ILE A 241 -13.32 20.14 -16.67
N PHE A 242 -13.71 19.78 -15.45
CA PHE A 242 -15.11 19.63 -15.07
C PHE A 242 -15.58 20.69 -14.08
N SER A 243 -15.06 21.92 -14.20
CA SER A 243 -15.35 23.07 -13.32
C SER A 243 -16.84 23.42 -13.22
N ALA A 244 -17.66 23.01 -14.17
CA ALA A 244 -19.12 23.22 -14.17
C ALA A 244 -19.89 22.29 -13.22
N GLU A 245 -19.24 21.25 -12.68
CA GLU A 245 -19.88 20.31 -11.77
C GLU A 245 -19.97 20.89 -10.35
N LYS A 246 -21.16 20.81 -9.76
CA LYS A 246 -21.44 21.41 -8.45
C LYS A 246 -20.76 20.69 -7.28
N ASP A 247 -20.50 19.37 -7.41
CA ASP A 247 -20.04 18.49 -6.34
C ASP A 247 -18.67 17.85 -6.63
N LEU A 248 -17.65 18.67 -6.94
CA LEU A 248 -16.29 18.20 -7.25
C LEU A 248 -15.70 17.23 -6.22
N PRO A 249 -15.84 17.43 -4.89
CA PRO A 249 -15.36 16.48 -3.91
C PRO A 249 -16.01 15.10 -4.04
N LEU A 250 -17.30 15.05 -4.38
CA LEU A 250 -18.03 13.80 -4.63
C LEU A 250 -17.50 13.10 -5.88
N VAL A 251 -17.28 13.86 -6.97
CA VAL A 251 -16.72 13.35 -8.23
C VAL A 251 -15.34 12.72 -8.00
N ILE A 252 -14.46 13.40 -7.25
CA ILE A 252 -13.14 12.89 -6.89
C ILE A 252 -13.27 11.60 -6.07
N SER A 253 -14.12 11.59 -5.06
CA SER A 253 -14.33 10.42 -4.20
C SER A 253 -14.87 9.23 -4.99
N LEU A 254 -15.86 9.42 -5.85
CA LEU A 254 -16.42 8.37 -6.71
C LEU A 254 -15.38 7.82 -7.67
N THR A 255 -14.47 8.65 -8.18
CA THR A 255 -13.36 8.21 -9.03
C THR A 255 -12.51 7.14 -8.33
N PHE A 256 -12.12 7.38 -7.08
CA PHE A 256 -11.35 6.39 -6.30
C PHE A 256 -12.16 5.14 -5.98
N VAL A 257 -13.44 5.27 -5.73
CA VAL A 257 -14.34 4.13 -5.48
C VAL A 257 -14.44 3.26 -6.72
N VAL A 258 -14.71 3.86 -7.89
CA VAL A 258 -14.80 3.15 -9.18
C VAL A 258 -13.49 2.39 -9.48
N LEU A 259 -12.35 3.07 -9.36
CA LEU A 259 -11.03 2.48 -9.58
C LEU A 259 -10.79 1.28 -8.66
N SER A 260 -11.10 1.43 -7.39
CA SER A 260 -10.81 0.42 -6.37
C SER A 260 -11.75 -0.78 -6.49
N ILE A 261 -13.05 -0.57 -6.67
CA ILE A 261 -14.02 -1.65 -6.88
C ILE A 261 -13.67 -2.42 -8.14
N SER A 262 -13.37 -1.74 -9.24
CA SER A 262 -12.97 -2.36 -10.50
C SER A 262 -11.70 -3.23 -10.33
N THR A 263 -10.73 -2.77 -9.52
CA THR A 263 -9.53 -3.54 -9.20
C THR A 263 -9.87 -4.83 -8.47
N VAL A 264 -10.71 -4.76 -7.42
CA VAL A 264 -11.12 -5.95 -6.64
C VAL A 264 -11.93 -6.92 -7.50
N VAL A 265 -12.87 -6.42 -8.30
CA VAL A 265 -13.69 -7.22 -9.21
C VAL A 265 -12.80 -7.96 -10.22
N SER A 266 -11.86 -7.25 -10.85
CA SER A 266 -10.90 -7.84 -11.79
C SER A 266 -10.06 -8.94 -11.13
N GLN A 267 -9.54 -8.70 -9.92
CA GLN A 267 -8.80 -9.72 -9.17
C GLN A 267 -9.65 -10.97 -8.93
N TYR A 268 -10.90 -10.80 -8.50
CA TYR A 268 -11.80 -11.92 -8.27
C TYR A 268 -12.11 -12.72 -9.56
N ILE A 269 -12.42 -12.01 -10.65
CA ILE A 269 -12.74 -12.67 -11.94
C ILE A 269 -11.57 -13.50 -12.42
N PHE A 270 -10.37 -12.96 -12.49
CA PHE A 270 -9.23 -13.61 -13.15
C PHE A 270 -8.39 -14.50 -12.25
N THR A 271 -8.60 -14.46 -10.95
CA THR A 271 -7.91 -15.37 -10.03
C THR A 271 -8.82 -16.48 -9.46
N ASP A 272 -10.12 -16.24 -9.37
CA ASP A 272 -11.06 -17.17 -8.76
C ASP A 272 -12.02 -17.81 -9.78
N LEU A 273 -12.66 -17.00 -10.65
CA LEU A 273 -13.68 -17.49 -11.59
C LEU A 273 -13.07 -18.02 -12.90
N LYS A 274 -12.18 -17.27 -13.52
CA LYS A 274 -11.54 -17.60 -14.80
C LYS A 274 -10.03 -17.42 -14.68
N PRO A 275 -9.31 -18.37 -14.06
CA PRO A 275 -7.87 -18.25 -13.89
C PRO A 275 -7.17 -18.21 -15.24
N ILE A 276 -6.36 -17.16 -15.44
CA ILE A 276 -5.58 -16.93 -16.64
C ILE A 276 -4.09 -17.00 -16.28
N ALA A 277 -3.26 -17.46 -17.21
CA ALA A 277 -1.81 -17.53 -17.03
C ALA A 277 -1.21 -16.14 -16.75
N ASN A 278 -0.23 -16.07 -15.83
CA ASN A 278 0.40 -14.82 -15.39
C ASN A 278 0.88 -13.95 -16.55
N ASN A 279 1.49 -14.54 -17.58
CA ASN A 279 1.99 -13.78 -18.73
C ASN A 279 0.87 -13.03 -19.47
N LYS A 280 -0.28 -13.66 -19.61
CA LYS A 280 -1.46 -13.02 -20.23
C LYS A 280 -2.02 -11.93 -19.32
N LEU A 281 -2.07 -12.17 -18.00
CA LEU A 281 -2.50 -11.15 -17.03
C LEU A 281 -1.59 -9.92 -17.03
N LEU A 282 -0.27 -10.12 -17.15
CA LEU A 282 0.68 -9.02 -17.27
C LEU A 282 0.44 -8.21 -18.54
N ILE A 283 0.34 -8.89 -19.71
CA ILE A 283 0.15 -8.22 -21.00
C ILE A 283 -1.19 -7.47 -21.05
N TYR A 284 -2.29 -8.15 -20.73
CA TYR A 284 -3.62 -7.53 -20.77
C TYR A 284 -3.78 -6.44 -19.71
N GLY A 285 -3.24 -6.66 -18.51
CA GLY A 285 -3.27 -5.67 -17.44
C GLY A 285 -2.52 -4.40 -17.81
N THR A 286 -1.31 -4.53 -18.36
CA THR A 286 -0.50 -3.38 -18.83
C THR A 286 -1.19 -2.65 -19.97
N PHE A 287 -1.74 -3.39 -20.94
CA PHE A 287 -2.46 -2.82 -22.08
C PHE A 287 -3.69 -2.01 -21.63
N LEU A 288 -4.52 -2.55 -20.73
CA LEU A 288 -5.67 -1.86 -20.18
C LEU A 288 -5.27 -0.59 -19.39
N ILE A 289 -4.21 -0.67 -18.59
CA ILE A 289 -3.68 0.50 -17.86
C ILE A 289 -3.25 1.59 -18.87
N THR A 290 -2.53 1.22 -19.92
CA THR A 290 -2.08 2.18 -20.94
C THR A 290 -3.26 2.85 -21.66
N ILE A 291 -4.23 2.06 -22.13
CA ILE A 291 -5.44 2.61 -22.76
C ILE A 291 -6.19 3.54 -21.80
N SER A 292 -6.30 3.17 -20.53
CA SER A 292 -7.02 3.97 -19.55
C SER A 292 -6.39 5.36 -19.34
N TYR A 293 -5.06 5.46 -19.34
CA TYR A 293 -4.38 6.76 -19.26
C TYR A 293 -4.63 7.63 -20.51
N ILE A 294 -4.62 7.02 -21.69
CA ILE A 294 -4.93 7.73 -22.94
C ILE A 294 -6.39 8.21 -22.90
N MET A 295 -7.33 7.35 -22.52
CA MET A 295 -8.74 7.70 -22.40
C MET A 295 -8.97 8.80 -21.36
N ALA A 296 -8.29 8.73 -20.20
CA ALA A 296 -8.38 9.75 -19.17
C ALA A 296 -7.88 11.12 -19.68
N ALA A 297 -6.73 11.14 -20.36
CA ALA A 297 -6.16 12.36 -20.91
C ALA A 297 -7.03 13.01 -22.02
N LEU A 298 -7.77 12.20 -22.77
CA LEU A 298 -8.67 12.65 -23.83
C LEU A 298 -10.13 12.83 -23.38
N SER A 299 -10.42 12.62 -22.08
CA SER A 299 -11.78 12.67 -21.58
C SER A 299 -12.32 14.11 -21.55
N SER A 300 -13.43 14.33 -22.26
CA SER A 300 -14.19 15.58 -22.26
C SER A 300 -15.45 15.52 -21.38
N SER A 301 -15.75 14.36 -20.80
CA SER A 301 -16.91 14.16 -19.93
C SER A 301 -16.54 13.30 -18.71
N ILE A 302 -17.22 13.53 -17.59
CA ILE A 302 -17.05 12.75 -16.35
C ILE A 302 -17.34 11.27 -16.57
N ALA A 303 -18.34 10.94 -17.37
CA ALA A 303 -18.70 9.56 -17.68
C ALA A 303 -17.55 8.82 -18.39
N LEU A 304 -16.89 9.47 -19.38
CA LEU A 304 -15.75 8.91 -20.07
C LEU A 304 -14.54 8.78 -19.12
N PHE A 305 -14.36 9.75 -18.22
CA PHE A 305 -13.31 9.70 -17.21
C PHE A 305 -13.52 8.55 -16.22
N TYR A 306 -14.76 8.34 -15.73
CA TYR A 306 -15.07 7.18 -14.87
C TYR A 306 -14.85 5.86 -15.60
N LEU A 307 -15.22 5.77 -16.88
CA LEU A 307 -14.93 4.58 -17.68
C LEU A 307 -13.42 4.32 -17.79
N ALA A 308 -12.63 5.37 -18.01
CA ALA A 308 -11.17 5.27 -18.02
C ALA A 308 -10.63 4.77 -16.67
N MET A 309 -11.15 5.29 -15.56
CA MET A 309 -10.74 4.84 -14.21
C MET A 309 -11.19 3.42 -13.90
N MET A 310 -12.35 3.01 -14.39
CA MET A 310 -12.82 1.62 -14.30
C MET A 310 -11.88 0.69 -15.05
N ILE A 311 -11.47 1.03 -16.27
CA ILE A 311 -10.51 0.27 -17.08
C ILE A 311 -9.13 0.24 -16.40
N ASN A 312 -8.68 1.34 -15.80
CA ASN A 312 -7.44 1.42 -15.05
C ASN A 312 -7.44 0.45 -13.85
N GLY A 313 -8.49 0.50 -13.05
CA GLY A 313 -8.67 -0.41 -11.93
C GLY A 313 -8.67 -1.89 -12.38
N PHE A 314 -9.39 -2.17 -13.45
CA PHE A 314 -9.49 -3.52 -14.01
C PHE A 314 -8.12 -4.05 -14.48
N GLY A 315 -7.37 -3.22 -15.21
CA GLY A 315 -5.99 -3.54 -15.61
C GLY A 315 -5.04 -3.71 -14.42
N GLY A 316 -5.12 -2.82 -13.43
CA GLY A 316 -4.33 -2.89 -12.21
C GLY A 316 -4.61 -4.14 -11.38
N GLY A 317 -5.87 -4.61 -11.35
CA GLY A 317 -6.29 -5.84 -10.70
C GLY A 317 -5.69 -7.10 -11.33
N MET A 318 -5.48 -7.09 -12.64
CA MET A 318 -4.76 -8.15 -13.35
C MET A 318 -3.24 -8.06 -13.12
N PHE A 319 -2.69 -6.88 -13.33
CA PHE A 319 -1.24 -6.63 -13.38
C PHE A 319 -0.55 -6.89 -12.04
N ARG A 320 -1.03 -6.27 -10.94
CA ARG A 320 -0.31 -6.28 -9.64
C ARG A 320 -0.06 -7.67 -9.08
N PRO A 321 -1.08 -8.56 -8.93
CA PRO A 321 -0.85 -9.90 -8.39
C PRO A 321 -0.08 -10.78 -9.36
N ALA A 322 -0.23 -10.59 -10.66
CA ALA A 322 0.52 -11.33 -11.68
C ALA A 322 2.00 -10.97 -11.65
N ASN A 323 2.35 -9.68 -11.53
CA ASN A 323 3.74 -9.22 -11.44
C ASN A 323 4.41 -9.75 -10.17
N ALA A 324 3.76 -9.61 -9.01
CA ALA A 324 4.27 -10.12 -7.75
C ALA A 324 4.44 -11.65 -7.78
N SER A 325 3.49 -12.36 -8.35
CA SER A 325 3.57 -13.82 -8.50
C SER A 325 4.68 -14.26 -9.47
N SER A 326 4.83 -13.57 -10.60
CA SER A 326 5.87 -13.88 -11.59
C SER A 326 7.27 -13.67 -11.02
N LEU A 327 7.49 -12.56 -10.30
CA LEU A 327 8.74 -12.34 -9.56
C LEU A 327 8.99 -13.47 -8.55
N SER A 328 7.98 -13.85 -7.77
CA SER A 328 8.07 -14.93 -6.79
C SER A 328 8.35 -16.29 -7.44
N LEU A 329 7.73 -16.58 -8.57
CA LEU A 329 7.94 -17.84 -9.32
C LEU A 329 9.33 -17.94 -9.95
N ALA A 330 9.96 -16.82 -10.26
CA ALA A 330 11.32 -16.73 -10.77
C ALA A 330 12.39 -16.95 -9.68
N GLN A 331 11.98 -17.03 -8.39
CA GLN A 331 12.89 -17.17 -7.26
C GLN A 331 12.85 -18.56 -6.61
N THR A 332 13.94 -18.89 -5.92
CA THR A 332 14.00 -20.07 -5.04
C THR A 332 13.18 -19.85 -3.76
N PRO A 333 12.78 -20.94 -3.06
CA PRO A 333 12.06 -20.82 -1.79
C PRO A 333 12.76 -19.93 -0.75
N ASP A 334 14.09 -19.96 -0.69
CA ASP A 334 14.89 -19.22 0.30
C ASP A 334 14.92 -17.70 0.06
N ASN A 335 14.54 -17.23 -1.13
CA ASN A 335 14.57 -15.82 -1.52
C ASN A 335 13.18 -15.17 -1.64
N GLN A 336 12.13 -15.83 -1.19
CA GLN A 336 10.75 -15.33 -1.36
C GLN A 336 10.51 -14.01 -0.62
N GLY A 337 10.98 -13.89 0.62
CA GLY A 337 10.84 -12.66 1.39
C GLY A 337 11.69 -11.54 0.82
N LYS A 338 12.91 -11.84 0.35
CA LYS A 338 13.79 -10.87 -0.29
C LYS A 338 13.17 -10.34 -1.58
N ALA A 339 12.60 -11.19 -2.42
CA ALA A 339 11.90 -10.80 -3.65
C ALA A 339 10.66 -9.93 -3.34
N ALA A 340 9.85 -10.31 -2.35
CA ALA A 340 8.73 -9.52 -1.88
C ALA A 340 9.16 -8.17 -1.30
N GLY A 341 10.30 -8.14 -0.59
CA GLY A 341 10.91 -6.92 -0.08
C GLY A 341 11.38 -5.97 -1.17
N TYR A 342 12.01 -6.50 -2.22
CA TYR A 342 12.40 -5.72 -3.40
C TYR A 342 11.19 -5.09 -4.11
N LEU A 343 10.13 -5.85 -4.31
CA LEU A 343 8.90 -5.32 -4.88
C LEU A 343 8.30 -4.23 -3.98
N GLY A 344 8.31 -4.45 -2.65
CA GLY A 344 7.84 -3.48 -1.66
C GLY A 344 8.68 -2.20 -1.60
N SER A 345 9.98 -2.26 -1.93
CA SER A 345 10.86 -1.07 -1.96
C SER A 345 10.64 -0.20 -3.19
N VAL A 346 10.21 -0.78 -4.30
CA VAL A 346 10.00 -0.06 -5.56
C VAL A 346 8.65 0.68 -5.58
N MET A 347 7.62 0.16 -4.92
CA MET A 347 6.28 0.76 -4.93
C MET A 347 6.21 2.20 -4.37
N PRO A 348 6.90 2.58 -3.28
CA PRO A 348 6.87 3.93 -2.75
C PRO A 348 7.69 4.96 -3.55
N ILE A 349 8.58 4.51 -4.44
CA ILE A 349 9.43 5.40 -5.24
C ILE A 349 8.59 6.38 -6.08
N GLY A 350 7.48 5.90 -6.67
CA GLY A 350 6.56 6.75 -7.41
C GLY A 350 5.99 7.88 -6.55
N LEU A 351 5.62 7.60 -5.31
CA LEU A 351 5.06 8.60 -4.39
C LEU A 351 6.10 9.63 -3.94
N SER A 352 7.35 9.22 -3.72
CA SER A 352 8.39 10.13 -3.25
C SER A 352 8.92 11.08 -4.33
N LEU A 353 9.05 10.60 -5.58
CA LEU A 353 9.56 11.40 -6.70
C LEU A 353 8.63 12.56 -7.08
N ILE A 354 7.34 12.39 -6.95
CA ILE A 354 6.35 13.40 -7.34
C ILE A 354 6.33 14.57 -6.35
N HIS A 355 6.51 14.31 -5.05
CA HIS A 355 6.60 15.38 -4.05
C HIS A 355 7.86 16.27 -4.21
N ILE A 356 8.91 15.73 -4.86
CA ILE A 356 10.14 16.48 -5.16
C ILE A 356 9.97 17.37 -6.41
N SER A 357 9.08 16.98 -7.33
CA SER A 357 8.90 17.65 -8.62
C SER A 357 7.80 18.74 -8.64
N GLU A 358 7.10 19.00 -7.54
CA GLU A 358 6.21 20.16 -7.47
C GLU A 358 7.04 21.43 -7.58
N PRO A 359 7.05 22.10 -8.76
CA PRO A 359 7.66 23.42 -8.84
C PRO A 359 6.85 24.33 -7.92
N THR A 360 7.53 25.05 -7.08
CA THR A 360 7.02 26.22 -6.37
C THR A 360 6.27 27.11 -7.36
N ARG A 361 4.98 26.87 -7.59
CA ARG A 361 4.10 27.90 -8.12
C ARG A 361 3.98 28.90 -6.99
N ARG A 362 4.90 29.85 -7.00
CA ARG A 362 4.76 31.10 -6.31
C ARG A 362 3.56 31.81 -6.88
N SER A 363 2.61 32.11 -5.96
CA SER A 363 1.52 33.09 -5.96
C SER A 363 0.78 33.35 -7.23
#